data_6ad4ab7268f624c3205630661ad32263
#
_entry.id   6ad4ab7268f624c3205630661ad32263
#
_cell.length_a   1.000
_cell.length_b   1.000
_cell.length_c   1.000
_cell.angle_alpha   90.00
_cell.angle_beta   90.00
_cell.angle_gamma   90.00
#
_symmetry.space_group_name_H-M   'P 1'
#
loop_
_entity.id
_entity.type
_entity.pdbx_description
1 polymer ?
#
loop_
_entity_poly.entity_id
_entity_poly.type
_entity_poly.pdbx_seq_one_letter_code
_entity_poly.pdbx_strand_id
1 'polypeptide(L)'
;MHRGLAVTVTSVLRLALATAVVSASVVLVGGAAVWQMERDRPGTTFRTWGDGVWWALTTMTTVGYGDHVPETTSGRVIAALIMIMGVAVLGAVAAVVALIFAAAVARREERILEAEGRTLEARLEARLDALDARLAGIEEHLQRRTLDDDTRGR
;
A
#
# COMPACT_ATOMS: atom_id res chain seq x y z
N MET A 1 6.36 18.33 2.79
CA MET A 1 6.16 17.00 2.19
C MET A 1 5.55 15.95 3.12
N HIS A 2 5.69 16.00 4.47
CA HIS A 2 5.14 15.00 5.40
C HIS A 2 3.60 14.87 5.47
N ARG A 3 2.84 15.90 5.13
CA ARG A 3 1.36 15.88 5.20
C ARG A 3 0.69 14.97 4.16
N GLY A 4 1.25 14.84 2.96
CA GLY A 4 0.70 13.99 1.89
C GLY A 4 0.80 12.49 2.20
N LEU A 5 1.90 12.05 2.81
CA LEU A 5 2.14 10.65 3.17
C LEU A 5 1.25 10.16 4.32
N ALA A 6 1.00 11.01 5.31
CA ALA A 6 0.10 10.69 6.42
C ALA A 6 -1.35 10.52 5.93
N VAL A 7 -1.79 11.37 4.99
CA VAL A 7 -3.12 11.26 4.37
C VAL A 7 -3.28 9.95 3.61
N THR A 8 -2.26 9.52 2.88
CA THR A 8 -2.31 8.27 2.09
C THR A 8 -2.40 7.03 2.99
N VAL A 9 -1.58 6.94 4.04
CA VAL A 9 -1.59 5.80 4.98
C VAL A 9 -2.92 5.72 5.74
N THR A 10 -3.44 6.84 6.24
CA THR A 10 -4.73 6.87 6.92
C THR A 10 -5.89 6.52 6.00
N SER A 11 -5.83 6.91 4.72
CA SER A 11 -6.85 6.56 3.72
C SER A 11 -6.85 5.07 3.40
N VAL A 12 -5.67 4.47 3.22
CA VAL A 12 -5.54 3.01 3.00
C VAL A 12 -6.04 2.22 4.21
N LEU A 13 -5.67 2.64 5.42
CA LEU A 13 -6.13 1.99 6.65
C LEU A 13 -7.66 2.08 6.81
N ARG A 14 -8.25 3.25 6.53
CA ARG A 14 -9.72 3.44 6.55
C ARG A 14 -10.41 2.55 5.52
N LEU A 15 -9.87 2.44 4.31
CA LEU A 15 -10.42 1.58 3.28
C LEU A 15 -10.34 0.11 3.68
N ALA A 16 -9.20 -0.34 4.20
CA ALA A 16 -9.02 -1.71 4.69
C ALA A 16 -10.01 -2.03 5.84
N LEU A 17 -10.15 -1.11 6.80
CA LEU A 17 -11.10 -1.26 7.91
C LEU A 17 -12.54 -1.30 7.41
N ALA A 18 -12.91 -0.39 6.51
CA ALA A 18 -14.26 -0.37 5.91
C ALA A 18 -14.56 -1.68 5.17
N THR A 19 -13.62 -2.19 4.37
CA THR A 19 -13.76 -3.47 3.68
C THR A 19 -13.92 -4.63 4.67
N ALA A 20 -13.13 -4.66 5.75
CA ALA A 20 -13.24 -5.69 6.79
C ALA A 20 -14.60 -5.64 7.51
N VAL A 21 -15.08 -4.45 7.86
CA VAL A 21 -16.39 -4.26 8.50
C VAL A 21 -17.53 -4.69 7.58
N VAL A 22 -17.48 -4.29 6.30
CA VAL A 22 -18.49 -4.70 5.30
C VAL A 22 -18.48 -6.21 5.13
N SER A 23 -17.30 -6.84 5.00
CA SER A 23 -17.16 -8.29 4.88
C SER A 23 -17.75 -9.01 6.08
N ALA A 24 -17.41 -8.60 7.29
CA ALA A 24 -17.95 -9.19 8.51
C ALA A 24 -19.47 -9.02 8.59
N SER A 25 -19.99 -7.85 8.23
CA SER A 25 -21.44 -7.60 8.20
C SER A 25 -22.17 -8.50 7.20
N VAL A 26 -21.63 -8.67 5.99
CA VAL A 26 -22.21 -9.55 4.97
C VAL A 26 -22.20 -10.99 5.43
N VAL A 27 -21.12 -11.47 6.05
CA VAL A 27 -21.03 -12.84 6.58
C VAL A 27 -22.03 -13.06 7.71
N LEU A 28 -22.10 -12.16 8.68
CA LEU A 28 -22.96 -12.30 9.84
C LEU A 28 -24.44 -12.16 9.47
N VAL A 29 -24.79 -11.07 8.78
CA VAL A 29 -26.19 -10.78 8.43
C VAL A 29 -26.67 -11.72 7.31
N GLY A 30 -25.87 -11.93 6.27
CA GLY A 30 -26.21 -12.83 5.18
C GLY A 30 -26.29 -14.28 5.61
N GLY A 31 -25.36 -14.74 6.47
CA GLY A 31 -25.39 -16.08 7.06
C GLY A 31 -26.63 -16.30 7.94
N ALA A 32 -26.96 -15.30 8.78
CA ALA A 32 -28.18 -15.34 9.58
C ALA A 32 -29.46 -15.39 8.71
N ALA A 33 -29.48 -14.61 7.64
CA ALA A 33 -30.61 -14.57 6.71
C ALA A 33 -30.82 -15.93 5.99
N VAL A 34 -29.73 -16.53 5.47
CA VAL A 34 -29.81 -17.86 4.85
C VAL A 34 -30.26 -18.93 5.86
N TRP A 35 -29.64 -18.93 7.05
CA TRP A 35 -30.08 -19.85 8.12
C TRP A 35 -31.55 -19.67 8.42
N GLN A 36 -32.08 -18.48 8.53
CA GLN A 36 -33.49 -18.20 8.79
C GLN A 36 -34.41 -18.75 7.68
N MET A 37 -33.97 -18.73 6.42
CA MET A 37 -34.75 -19.24 5.29
C MET A 37 -34.70 -20.77 5.16
N GLU A 38 -33.62 -21.39 5.62
CA GLU A 38 -33.38 -22.83 5.45
C GLU A 38 -33.73 -23.69 6.70
N ARG A 39 -33.70 -23.11 7.91
CA ARG A 39 -33.78 -23.86 9.17
C ARG A 39 -35.04 -24.72 9.32
N ASP A 40 -36.16 -24.28 8.77
CA ASP A 40 -37.47 -24.97 8.93
C ASP A 40 -37.71 -26.00 7.80
N ARG A 41 -36.77 -26.16 6.90
CA ARG A 41 -36.88 -27.12 5.77
C ARG A 41 -36.54 -28.53 6.23
N PRO A 42 -37.36 -29.56 5.88
CA PRO A 42 -37.02 -30.95 6.16
C PRO A 42 -35.68 -31.34 5.53
N GLY A 43 -34.80 -31.95 6.32
CA GLY A 43 -33.48 -32.41 5.85
C GLY A 43 -32.41 -31.31 5.69
N THR A 44 -32.70 -30.11 6.11
CA THR A 44 -31.73 -29.00 6.06
C THR A 44 -30.43 -29.30 6.79
N THR A 45 -29.32 -28.84 6.24
CA THR A 45 -28.00 -28.83 6.91
C THR A 45 -27.80 -27.59 7.79
N PHE A 46 -28.64 -26.57 7.64
CA PHE A 46 -28.59 -25.31 8.42
C PHE A 46 -29.33 -25.45 9.76
N ARG A 47 -28.73 -26.13 10.72
CA ARG A 47 -29.34 -26.42 12.05
C ARG A 47 -29.17 -25.27 13.03
N THR A 48 -28.05 -24.58 12.97
CA THR A 48 -27.69 -23.47 13.86
C THR A 48 -27.39 -22.20 13.08
N TRP A 49 -27.46 -21.06 13.75
CA TRP A 49 -26.99 -19.80 13.20
C TRP A 49 -25.52 -19.87 12.73
N GLY A 50 -24.69 -20.62 13.48
CA GLY A 50 -23.29 -20.84 13.12
C GLY A 50 -23.10 -21.51 11.76
N ASP A 51 -23.98 -22.44 11.35
CA ASP A 51 -23.92 -23.10 10.05
C ASP A 51 -24.14 -22.10 8.91
N GLY A 52 -25.05 -21.14 9.12
CA GLY A 52 -25.28 -20.04 8.17
C GLY A 52 -24.09 -19.12 8.05
N VAL A 53 -23.48 -18.75 9.16
CA VAL A 53 -22.26 -17.89 9.16
C VAL A 53 -21.08 -18.62 8.54
N TRP A 54 -20.88 -19.88 8.87
CA TRP A 54 -19.84 -20.71 8.25
C TRP A 54 -20.01 -20.82 6.73
N TRP A 55 -21.24 -21.12 6.30
CA TRP A 55 -21.55 -21.17 4.87
C TRP A 55 -21.30 -19.83 4.16
N ALA A 56 -21.74 -18.72 4.75
CA ALA A 56 -21.54 -17.40 4.16
C ALA A 56 -20.04 -17.04 4.07
N LEU A 57 -19.25 -17.38 5.09
CA LEU A 57 -17.81 -17.18 5.10
C LEU A 57 -17.12 -17.97 4.00
N THR A 58 -17.39 -19.28 3.91
CA THR A 58 -16.77 -20.17 2.90
C THR A 58 -17.19 -19.82 1.48
N THR A 59 -18.43 -19.38 1.29
CA THR A 59 -18.95 -18.94 0.01
C THR A 59 -18.36 -17.61 -0.42
N MET A 60 -18.32 -16.62 0.49
CA MET A 60 -17.76 -15.29 0.23
C MET A 60 -16.25 -15.33 -0.07
N THR A 61 -15.53 -16.26 0.58
CA THR A 61 -14.10 -16.48 0.33
C THR A 61 -13.82 -17.40 -0.86
N THR A 62 -14.85 -17.84 -1.59
CA THR A 62 -14.77 -18.73 -2.75
C THR A 62 -14.24 -20.14 -2.45
N VAL A 63 -14.18 -20.56 -1.17
CA VAL A 63 -13.73 -21.91 -0.78
C VAL A 63 -14.83 -22.94 -1.08
N GLY A 64 -16.07 -22.69 -0.63
CA GLY A 64 -17.28 -23.46 -0.95
C GLY A 64 -17.14 -24.97 -0.71
N TYR A 65 -17.01 -25.41 0.54
CA TYR A 65 -16.88 -26.85 0.85
C TYR A 65 -18.06 -27.70 0.42
N GLY A 66 -19.26 -27.09 0.23
CA GLY A 66 -20.46 -27.81 -0.18
C GLY A 66 -21.16 -28.62 0.93
N ASP A 67 -20.73 -28.45 2.16
CA ASP A 67 -21.30 -29.07 3.37
C ASP A 67 -22.68 -28.47 3.72
N HIS A 68 -22.87 -27.20 3.41
CA HIS A 68 -24.13 -26.48 3.52
C HIS A 68 -24.48 -25.86 2.17
N VAL A 69 -25.70 -26.08 1.67
CA VAL A 69 -26.17 -25.51 0.40
C VAL A 69 -27.62 -25.04 0.55
N PRO A 70 -27.89 -23.74 0.30
CA PRO A 70 -29.28 -23.25 0.30
C PRO A 70 -30.10 -23.93 -0.82
N GLU A 71 -31.29 -24.48 -0.44
CA GLU A 71 -32.13 -25.14 -1.37
C GLU A 71 -33.47 -24.44 -1.59
N THR A 72 -33.88 -23.57 -0.66
CA THR A 72 -35.08 -22.73 -0.84
C THR A 72 -34.83 -21.66 -1.92
N THR A 73 -35.85 -21.22 -2.60
CA THR A 73 -35.73 -20.12 -3.58
C THR A 73 -35.26 -18.86 -2.93
N SER A 74 -35.77 -18.52 -1.73
CA SER A 74 -35.36 -17.35 -0.99
C SER A 74 -33.89 -17.44 -0.53
N GLY A 75 -33.46 -18.61 -0.03
CA GLY A 75 -32.07 -18.87 0.35
C GLY A 75 -31.11 -18.72 -0.83
N ARG A 76 -31.51 -19.24 -2.01
CA ARG A 76 -30.71 -19.11 -3.25
C ARG A 76 -30.59 -17.67 -3.74
N VAL A 77 -31.62 -16.84 -3.62
CA VAL A 77 -31.55 -15.43 -3.96
C VAL A 77 -30.57 -14.70 -3.05
N ILE A 78 -30.64 -14.93 -1.72
CA ILE A 78 -29.69 -14.36 -0.78
C ILE A 78 -28.28 -14.87 -1.07
N ALA A 79 -28.14 -16.16 -1.36
CA ALA A 79 -26.86 -16.77 -1.74
C ALA A 79 -26.22 -16.07 -2.96
N ALA A 80 -27.00 -15.81 -4.00
CA ALA A 80 -26.50 -15.10 -5.18
C ALA A 80 -25.99 -13.69 -4.86
N LEU A 81 -26.70 -12.96 -3.99
CA LEU A 81 -26.26 -11.65 -3.53
C LEU A 81 -24.94 -11.73 -2.75
N ILE A 82 -24.79 -12.72 -1.85
CA ILE A 82 -23.56 -12.93 -1.07
C ILE A 82 -22.39 -13.28 -2.01
N MET A 83 -22.61 -14.11 -3.04
CA MET A 83 -21.60 -14.45 -4.03
C MET A 83 -21.11 -13.23 -4.80
N ILE A 84 -22.02 -12.36 -5.27
CA ILE A 84 -21.67 -11.12 -5.96
C ILE A 84 -20.89 -10.18 -5.03
N MET A 85 -21.35 -10.03 -3.78
CA MET A 85 -20.66 -9.22 -2.78
C MET A 85 -19.26 -9.78 -2.46
N GLY A 86 -19.10 -11.10 -2.39
CA GLY A 86 -17.84 -11.79 -2.18
C GLY A 86 -16.79 -11.41 -3.24
N VAL A 87 -17.17 -11.46 -4.52
CA VAL A 87 -16.30 -11.06 -5.64
C VAL A 87 -15.89 -9.58 -5.51
N ALA A 88 -16.82 -8.69 -5.17
CA ALA A 88 -16.53 -7.28 -4.98
C ALA A 88 -15.57 -7.02 -3.82
N VAL A 89 -15.75 -7.73 -2.70
CA VAL A 89 -14.86 -7.62 -1.52
C VAL A 89 -13.46 -8.14 -1.84
N LEU A 90 -13.33 -9.29 -2.51
CA LEU A 90 -12.03 -9.81 -2.93
C LEU A 90 -11.30 -8.85 -3.85
N GLY A 91 -12.02 -8.22 -4.80
CA GLY A 91 -11.48 -7.15 -5.63
C GLY A 91 -10.99 -5.94 -4.83
N ALA A 92 -11.76 -5.51 -3.82
CA ALA A 92 -11.37 -4.42 -2.93
C ALA A 92 -10.11 -4.77 -2.10
N VAL A 93 -10.01 -5.98 -1.57
CA VAL A 93 -8.82 -6.45 -0.84
C VAL A 93 -7.60 -6.46 -1.76
N ALA A 94 -7.73 -7.00 -2.98
CA ALA A 94 -6.65 -7.00 -3.97
C ALA A 94 -6.18 -5.57 -4.31
N ALA A 95 -7.11 -4.62 -4.47
CA ALA A 95 -6.81 -3.24 -4.72
C ALA A 95 -6.05 -2.58 -3.55
N VAL A 96 -6.44 -2.85 -2.29
CA VAL A 96 -5.73 -2.35 -1.10
C VAL A 96 -4.30 -2.88 -1.07
N VAL A 97 -4.11 -4.18 -1.31
CA VAL A 97 -2.78 -4.80 -1.37
C VAL A 97 -1.94 -4.15 -2.47
N ALA A 98 -2.48 -3.99 -3.68
CA ALA A 98 -1.79 -3.34 -4.80
C ALA A 98 -1.37 -1.90 -4.46
N LEU A 99 -2.23 -1.12 -3.80
CA LEU A 99 -1.91 0.25 -3.36
C LEU A 99 -0.76 0.27 -2.32
N ILE A 100 -0.73 -0.68 -1.40
CA ILE A 100 0.36 -0.80 -0.40
C ILE A 100 1.69 -1.08 -1.12
N PHE A 101 1.70 -2.02 -2.07
CA PHE A 101 2.90 -2.33 -2.86
C PHE A 101 3.34 -1.14 -3.71
N ALA A 102 2.43 -0.49 -4.43
CA ALA A 102 2.74 0.69 -5.24
C ALA A 102 3.34 1.82 -4.39
N ALA A 103 2.76 2.09 -3.21
CA ALA A 103 3.30 3.08 -2.28
C ALA A 103 4.68 2.68 -1.70
N ALA A 104 4.97 1.40 -1.55
CA ALA A 104 6.27 0.92 -1.09
C ALA A 104 7.35 1.08 -2.18
N VAL A 105 7.01 0.80 -3.44
CA VAL A 105 7.92 0.99 -4.59
C VAL A 105 8.23 2.47 -4.79
N ALA A 106 7.21 3.33 -4.84
CA ALA A 106 7.41 4.78 -5.01
C ALA A 106 8.34 5.38 -3.94
N ARG A 107 8.22 4.93 -2.69
CA ARG A 107 9.13 5.36 -1.61
C ARG A 107 10.58 4.91 -1.79
N ARG A 108 10.81 3.79 -2.46
CA ARG A 108 12.18 3.34 -2.78
C ARG A 108 12.82 4.22 -3.83
N GLU A 109 12.08 4.57 -4.87
CA GLU A 109 12.56 5.46 -5.94
C GLU A 109 12.92 6.84 -5.41
N GLU A 110 12.06 7.46 -4.58
CA GLU A 110 12.35 8.75 -3.94
C GLU A 110 13.65 8.71 -3.13
N ARG A 111 13.88 7.66 -2.35
CA ARG A 111 15.10 7.51 -1.54
C ARG A 111 16.36 7.36 -2.38
N ILE A 112 16.27 6.67 -3.52
CA ILE A 112 17.41 6.49 -4.44
C ILE A 112 17.76 7.84 -5.07
N LEU A 113 16.77 8.58 -5.57
CA LEU A 113 16.97 9.91 -6.16
C LEU A 113 17.53 10.92 -5.15
N GLU A 114 17.05 10.92 -3.91
CA GLU A 114 17.60 11.76 -2.84
C GLU A 114 19.05 11.40 -2.48
N ALA A 115 19.39 10.12 -2.50
CA ALA A 115 20.76 9.66 -2.25
C ALA A 115 21.71 10.07 -3.38
N GLU A 116 21.29 9.90 -4.63
CA GLU A 116 22.05 10.34 -5.81
C GLU A 116 22.23 11.85 -5.83
N GLY A 117 21.18 12.62 -5.52
CA GLY A 117 21.25 14.09 -5.43
C GLY A 117 22.30 14.54 -4.40
N ARG A 118 22.28 13.99 -3.20
CA ARG A 118 23.27 14.32 -2.15
C ARG A 118 24.71 13.97 -2.56
N THR A 119 24.91 12.86 -3.26
CA THR A 119 26.26 12.48 -3.72
C THR A 119 26.76 13.40 -4.82
N LEU A 120 25.87 13.89 -5.68
CA LEU A 120 26.23 14.88 -6.73
C LEU A 120 26.56 16.24 -6.12
N GLU A 121 25.76 16.73 -5.16
CA GLU A 121 26.04 17.97 -4.43
C GLU A 121 27.40 17.92 -3.74
N ALA A 122 27.69 16.87 -2.97
CA ALA A 122 28.98 16.70 -2.30
C ALA A 122 30.15 16.63 -3.28
N ARG A 123 29.98 16.03 -4.47
CA ARG A 123 31.02 16.00 -5.52
C ARG A 123 31.25 17.37 -6.16
N LEU A 124 30.18 18.16 -6.32
CA LEU A 124 30.29 19.52 -6.86
C LEU A 124 30.99 20.44 -5.86
N GLU A 125 30.62 20.39 -4.58
CA GLU A 125 31.29 21.16 -3.52
C GLU A 125 32.79 20.82 -3.45
N ALA A 126 33.14 19.53 -3.41
CA ALA A 126 34.54 19.12 -3.40
C ALA A 126 35.33 19.58 -4.65
N ARG A 127 34.68 19.67 -5.82
CA ARG A 127 35.32 20.22 -7.04
C ARG A 127 35.50 21.72 -6.97
N LEU A 128 34.53 22.44 -6.42
CA LEU A 128 34.65 23.89 -6.22
C LEU A 128 35.78 24.21 -5.25
N ASP A 129 35.85 23.55 -4.12
CA ASP A 129 36.93 23.71 -3.13
C ASP A 129 38.32 23.43 -3.76
N ALA A 130 38.43 22.39 -4.59
CA ALA A 130 39.67 22.07 -5.29
C ALA A 130 40.06 23.13 -6.34
N LEU A 131 39.10 23.77 -6.99
CA LEU A 131 39.35 24.88 -7.91
C LEU A 131 39.80 26.13 -7.18
N ASP A 132 39.13 26.46 -6.08
CA ASP A 132 39.49 27.59 -5.24
C ASP A 132 40.94 27.46 -4.65
N ALA A 133 41.29 26.26 -4.20
CA ALA A 133 42.64 25.97 -3.75
C ALA A 133 43.68 26.09 -4.88
N ARG A 134 43.35 25.71 -6.11
CA ARG A 134 44.24 25.92 -7.30
C ARG A 134 44.38 27.38 -7.66
N LEU A 135 43.30 28.15 -7.60
CA LEU A 135 43.33 29.59 -7.89
C LEU A 135 44.20 30.32 -6.87
N ALA A 136 44.03 30.03 -5.58
CA ALA A 136 44.86 30.58 -4.50
C ALA A 136 46.35 30.27 -4.69
N GLY A 137 46.69 29.04 -5.11
CA GLY A 137 48.08 28.66 -5.45
C GLY A 137 48.66 29.39 -6.65
N ILE A 138 47.87 29.67 -7.67
CA ILE A 138 48.29 30.47 -8.82
C ILE A 138 48.52 31.94 -8.43
N GLU A 139 47.64 32.52 -7.65
CA GLU A 139 47.77 33.90 -7.11
C GLU A 139 49.03 34.06 -6.30
N GLU A 140 49.31 33.13 -5.39
CA GLU A 140 50.56 33.16 -4.60
C GLU A 140 51.81 33.04 -5.47
N HIS A 141 51.76 32.21 -6.50
CA HIS A 141 52.89 32.03 -7.43
C HIS A 141 53.14 33.30 -8.26
N LEU A 142 52.10 34.00 -8.70
CA LEU A 142 52.20 35.27 -9.42
C LEU A 142 52.72 36.38 -8.52
N GLN A 143 52.25 36.48 -7.26
CA GLN A 143 52.77 37.46 -6.30
C GLN A 143 54.25 37.23 -6.02
N ARG A 144 54.69 36.01 -5.84
CA ARG A 144 56.14 35.72 -5.63
C ARG A 144 56.98 36.12 -6.86
N ARG A 145 56.50 35.91 -8.10
CA ARG A 145 57.22 36.32 -9.32
C ARG A 145 57.31 37.82 -9.43
N THR A 146 56.27 38.58 -9.12
CA THR A 146 56.30 40.05 -9.21
C THR A 146 57.27 40.64 -8.16
N LEU A 147 57.35 40.06 -6.99
CA LEU A 147 58.32 40.45 -5.95
C LEU A 147 59.79 40.16 -6.36
N ASP A 148 60.04 39.02 -7.01
CA ASP A 148 61.36 38.60 -7.48
C ASP A 148 61.86 39.49 -8.62
N ASP A 149 60.99 39.93 -9.52
CA ASP A 149 61.27 40.84 -10.62
C ASP A 149 61.61 42.27 -10.14
N ASP A 150 60.88 42.73 -9.12
CA ASP A 150 61.13 44.08 -8.49
C ASP A 150 62.47 44.12 -7.72
N THR A 151 62.88 42.99 -7.16
CA THR A 151 64.18 42.89 -6.46
C THR A 151 65.36 42.73 -7.39
N ARG A 152 65.20 42.25 -8.65
CA ARG A 152 66.25 42.12 -9.64
C ARG A 152 66.44 43.38 -10.51
N GLY A 153 65.46 44.27 -10.52
CA GLY A 153 65.50 45.52 -11.29
C GLY A 153 66.14 46.72 -10.59
N ARG A 154 66.54 46.51 -9.33
CA ARG A 154 67.32 47.55 -8.54
C ARG A 154 68.78 47.14 -8.42
#